data_b54c08992fc3e8d934f4f3a4ba1fe24b
#
_entry.id   b54c08992fc3e8d934f4f3a4ba1fe24b
#
_cell.length_a   1.000
_cell.length_b   1.000
_cell.length_c   1.000
_cell.angle_alpha   90.00
_cell.angle_beta   90.00
_cell.angle_gamma   90.00
#
_symmetry.space_group_name_H-M   'P 1'
#
loop_
_entity.id
_entity.type
_entity.pdbx_description
1 polymer ?
#
loop_
_entity_poly.entity_id
_entity_poly.type
_entity_poly.pdbx_seq_one_letter_code
_entity_poly.pdbx_strand_id
1 'polypeptide(L)'
;MVVEDFLRYMLAEREASPQTVKTYREALSDYEKFLEKSEGNINLEDADSDIIRNWVEDMMDRGHKATYTCRNLSAVKSLYRYALRQGIMAKDPAHSVSGPKKEKVLPAFLKEKEADRLFDELEWDRDNIKQVRARTLLLLLYSTGIRRAEATSLRDSDINLVTREMKVTGKRRKQRIVPLGEEILSELQYYMQLRDEKLPATDDTQALFRSDKGKQMTGGQVYKIVHENLSRVTSLKKRSPHVLRHSFATAMLNHEAKLGGVQKLLGHESLDTTQIYTHVTFEELKRSYNMAHPRESEDDQQ
;
A
#
# COMPACT_ATOMS: atom_id res chain seq x y z
N MET A 1 -7.18 -21.55 -22.25
CA MET A 1 -7.43 -20.48 -23.26
C MET A 1 -8.14 -19.30 -22.61
N VAL A 2 -9.33 -19.42 -22.05
CA VAL A 2 -10.11 -18.33 -21.45
C VAL A 2 -9.37 -17.60 -20.31
N VAL A 3 -8.66 -18.31 -19.44
CA VAL A 3 -7.90 -17.71 -18.30
C VAL A 3 -6.78 -16.80 -18.82
N GLU A 4 -6.02 -17.21 -19.83
CA GLU A 4 -4.93 -16.38 -20.37
C GLU A 4 -5.47 -15.15 -21.11
N ASP A 5 -6.59 -15.27 -21.80
CA ASP A 5 -7.26 -14.14 -22.46
C ASP A 5 -7.76 -13.13 -21.41
N PHE A 6 -8.35 -13.62 -20.33
CA PHE A 6 -8.74 -12.79 -19.18
C PHE A 6 -7.55 -12.07 -18.54
N LEU A 7 -6.42 -12.76 -18.32
CA LEU A 7 -5.24 -12.14 -17.73
C LEU A 7 -4.62 -11.08 -18.65
N ARG A 8 -4.66 -11.29 -19.97
CA ARG A 8 -4.26 -10.29 -20.96
C ARG A 8 -5.21 -9.08 -20.95
N TYR A 9 -6.53 -9.32 -20.90
CA TYR A 9 -7.54 -8.26 -20.74
C TYR A 9 -7.30 -7.44 -19.48
N MET A 10 -6.98 -8.09 -18.35
CA MET A 10 -6.67 -7.41 -17.09
C MET A 10 -5.47 -6.46 -17.22
N LEU A 11 -4.43 -6.85 -17.98
CA LEU A 11 -3.25 -6.01 -18.21
C LEU A 11 -3.54 -4.88 -19.18
N ALA A 12 -4.12 -5.19 -20.35
CA ALA A 12 -4.24 -4.27 -21.46
C ALA A 12 -5.39 -3.27 -21.29
N GLU A 13 -6.57 -3.74 -20.86
CA GLU A 13 -7.77 -2.91 -20.83
C GLU A 13 -8.14 -2.43 -19.42
N ARG A 14 -7.85 -3.24 -18.39
CA ARG A 14 -8.16 -2.87 -16.99
C ARG A 14 -6.99 -2.18 -16.30
N GLU A 15 -5.85 -2.02 -16.97
CA GLU A 15 -4.62 -1.43 -16.42
C GLU A 15 -4.27 -2.00 -15.03
N ALA A 16 -4.53 -3.30 -14.82
CA ALA A 16 -4.24 -3.95 -13.56
C ALA A 16 -2.72 -4.03 -13.33
N SER A 17 -2.30 -3.84 -12.10
CA SER A 17 -0.88 -3.95 -11.78
C SER A 17 -0.35 -5.37 -12.06
N PRO A 18 0.94 -5.52 -12.45
CA PRO A 18 1.55 -6.84 -12.63
C PRO A 18 1.37 -7.75 -11.42
N GLN A 19 1.42 -7.18 -10.21
CA GLN A 19 1.19 -7.92 -8.97
C GLN A 19 -0.27 -8.41 -8.83
N THR A 20 -1.24 -7.62 -9.28
CA THR A 20 -2.66 -8.03 -9.31
C THR A 20 -2.86 -9.20 -10.26
N VAL A 21 -2.29 -9.12 -11.46
CA VAL A 21 -2.37 -10.19 -12.47
C VAL A 21 -1.68 -11.45 -11.98
N LYS A 22 -0.51 -11.34 -11.34
CA LYS A 22 0.17 -12.49 -10.73
C LYS A 22 -0.73 -13.15 -9.67
N THR A 23 -1.32 -12.37 -8.77
CA THR A 23 -2.21 -12.89 -7.72
C THR A 23 -3.45 -13.57 -8.30
N TYR A 24 -4.02 -13.02 -9.39
CA TYR A 24 -5.16 -13.62 -10.07
C TYR A 24 -4.77 -14.91 -10.79
N ARG A 25 -3.62 -14.93 -11.46
CA ARG A 25 -3.06 -16.14 -12.09
C ARG A 25 -2.92 -17.29 -11.08
N GLU A 26 -2.33 -17.00 -9.92
CA GLU A 26 -2.17 -17.99 -8.85
C GLU A 26 -3.52 -18.53 -8.36
N ALA A 27 -4.51 -17.64 -8.16
CA ALA A 27 -5.85 -18.03 -7.72
C ALA A 27 -6.60 -18.86 -8.77
N LEU A 28 -6.50 -18.48 -10.05
CA LEU A 28 -7.15 -19.19 -11.15
C LEU A 28 -6.49 -20.54 -11.41
N SER A 29 -5.17 -20.62 -11.31
CA SER A 29 -4.46 -21.92 -11.41
C SER A 29 -4.82 -22.88 -10.26
N ASP A 30 -5.06 -22.39 -9.04
CA ASP A 30 -5.57 -23.23 -7.95
C ASP A 30 -6.99 -23.73 -8.24
N TYR A 31 -7.83 -22.87 -8.80
CA TYR A 31 -9.20 -23.25 -9.17
C TYR A 31 -9.22 -24.26 -10.34
N GLU A 32 -8.43 -24.07 -11.39
CA GLU A 32 -8.31 -25.03 -12.50
C GLU A 32 -7.86 -26.41 -11.99
N LYS A 33 -6.87 -26.46 -11.10
CA LYS A 33 -6.43 -27.73 -10.48
C LYS A 33 -7.50 -28.40 -9.63
N PHE A 34 -8.36 -27.63 -8.99
CA PHE A 34 -9.52 -28.16 -8.26
C PHE A 34 -10.52 -28.79 -9.21
N LEU A 35 -10.85 -28.12 -10.32
CA LEU A 35 -11.76 -28.63 -11.34
C LEU A 35 -11.23 -29.94 -11.99
N GLU A 36 -9.93 -30.02 -12.29
CA GLU A 36 -9.27 -31.20 -12.81
C GLU A 36 -9.35 -32.41 -11.86
N LYS A 37 -9.30 -32.17 -10.56
CA LYS A 37 -9.38 -33.21 -9.52
C LYS A 37 -10.81 -33.62 -9.16
N SER A 38 -11.79 -32.82 -9.53
CA SER A 38 -13.20 -33.13 -9.27
C SER A 38 -13.66 -34.32 -10.10
N GLU A 39 -14.62 -35.07 -9.60
CA GLU A 39 -15.18 -36.22 -10.31
C GLU A 39 -15.67 -35.79 -11.70
N GLY A 40 -15.13 -36.41 -12.74
CA GLY A 40 -15.47 -36.14 -14.14
C GLY A 40 -14.60 -35.09 -14.86
N ASN A 41 -13.53 -34.56 -14.23
CA ASN A 41 -12.64 -33.55 -14.84
C ASN A 41 -13.45 -32.40 -15.47
N ILE A 42 -13.98 -31.54 -14.62
CA ILE A 42 -14.97 -30.52 -15.00
C ILE A 42 -14.26 -29.37 -15.75
N ASN A 43 -14.80 -29.00 -16.93
CA ASN A 43 -14.31 -27.82 -17.62
C ASN A 43 -14.80 -26.54 -16.92
N LEU A 44 -14.06 -25.45 -17.11
CA LEU A 44 -14.41 -24.15 -16.58
C LEU A 44 -15.85 -23.71 -16.97
N GLU A 45 -16.27 -24.07 -18.16
CA GLU A 45 -17.55 -23.68 -18.77
C GLU A 45 -18.72 -24.49 -18.19
N ASP A 46 -18.44 -25.70 -17.67
CA ASP A 46 -19.42 -26.63 -17.09
C ASP A 46 -19.58 -26.45 -15.58
N ALA A 47 -18.69 -25.65 -14.95
CA ALA A 47 -18.74 -25.44 -13.50
C ALA A 47 -19.96 -24.59 -13.11
N ASP A 48 -20.72 -25.09 -12.15
CA ASP A 48 -21.86 -24.42 -11.53
C ASP A 48 -21.52 -23.73 -10.20
N SER A 49 -22.53 -23.17 -9.55
CA SER A 49 -22.36 -22.47 -8.28
C SER A 49 -21.98 -23.42 -7.14
N ASP A 50 -22.34 -24.69 -7.19
CA ASP A 50 -22.08 -25.66 -6.13
C ASP A 50 -20.62 -26.11 -6.20
N ILE A 51 -20.09 -26.34 -7.41
CA ILE A 51 -18.66 -26.62 -7.64
C ILE A 51 -17.81 -25.48 -7.10
N ILE A 52 -18.19 -24.23 -7.33
CA ILE A 52 -17.44 -23.06 -6.82
C ILE A 52 -17.53 -23.00 -5.29
N ARG A 53 -18.66 -23.35 -4.67
CA ARG A 53 -18.80 -23.45 -3.21
C ARG A 53 -17.88 -24.54 -2.65
N ASN A 54 -17.87 -25.72 -3.25
CA ASN A 54 -17.00 -26.82 -2.86
C ASN A 54 -15.52 -26.41 -2.92
N TRP A 55 -15.10 -25.65 -3.95
CA TRP A 55 -13.75 -25.10 -3.99
C TRP A 55 -13.46 -24.11 -2.86
N VAL A 56 -14.43 -23.26 -2.50
CA VAL A 56 -14.28 -22.34 -1.36
C VAL A 56 -14.14 -23.12 -0.05
N GLU A 57 -14.90 -24.19 0.13
CA GLU A 57 -14.83 -25.10 1.30
C GLU A 57 -13.49 -25.85 1.32
N ASP A 58 -13.04 -26.42 0.20
CA ASP A 58 -11.73 -27.06 0.07
C ASP A 58 -10.59 -26.12 0.48
N MET A 59 -10.63 -24.85 0.06
CA MET A 59 -9.64 -23.88 0.50
C MET A 59 -9.66 -23.67 2.02
N MET A 60 -10.82 -23.64 2.65
CA MET A 60 -10.95 -23.48 4.10
C MET A 60 -10.45 -24.74 4.83
N ASP A 61 -10.75 -25.93 4.31
CA ASP A 61 -10.30 -27.22 4.87
C ASP A 61 -8.79 -27.40 4.76
N ARG A 62 -8.18 -26.85 3.70
CA ARG A 62 -6.70 -26.72 3.57
C ARG A 62 -6.09 -25.71 4.54
N GLY A 63 -6.89 -25.08 5.42
CA GLY A 63 -6.43 -24.13 6.46
C GLY A 63 -6.17 -22.72 5.96
N HIS A 64 -6.65 -22.33 4.78
CA HIS A 64 -6.52 -20.96 4.30
C HIS A 64 -7.42 -20.00 5.07
N LYS A 65 -6.92 -18.78 5.33
CA LYS A 65 -7.71 -17.75 6.02
C LYS A 65 -8.85 -17.23 5.14
N ALA A 66 -9.98 -16.87 5.74
CA ALA A 66 -11.14 -16.29 5.06
C ALA A 66 -10.78 -15.11 4.13
N THR A 67 -9.81 -14.27 4.50
CA THR A 67 -9.33 -13.16 3.65
C THR A 67 -8.62 -13.63 2.38
N TYR A 68 -7.87 -14.73 2.46
CA TYR A 68 -7.21 -15.35 1.29
C TYR A 68 -8.27 -15.97 0.38
N THR A 69 -9.17 -16.79 0.93
CA THR A 69 -10.26 -17.45 0.22
C THR A 69 -11.17 -16.43 -0.51
N CYS A 70 -11.60 -15.37 0.18
CA CYS A 70 -12.40 -14.31 -0.45
C CYS A 70 -11.66 -13.58 -1.57
N ARG A 71 -10.34 -13.39 -1.46
CA ARG A 71 -9.53 -12.77 -2.52
C ARG A 71 -9.49 -13.66 -3.76
N ASN A 72 -9.25 -14.96 -3.57
CA ASN A 72 -9.22 -15.94 -4.67
C ASN A 72 -10.59 -16.10 -5.32
N LEU A 73 -11.67 -16.16 -4.53
CA LEU A 73 -13.04 -16.14 -5.06
C LEU A 73 -13.31 -14.87 -5.88
N SER A 74 -12.75 -13.73 -5.51
CA SER A 74 -12.89 -12.49 -6.29
C SER A 74 -12.21 -12.59 -7.67
N ALA A 75 -11.12 -13.35 -7.79
CA ALA A 75 -10.48 -13.60 -9.08
C ALA A 75 -11.38 -14.49 -9.97
N VAL A 76 -11.93 -15.57 -9.42
CA VAL A 76 -12.86 -16.48 -10.13
C VAL A 76 -14.13 -15.73 -10.56
N LYS A 77 -14.73 -14.93 -9.68
CA LYS A 77 -15.88 -14.06 -10.04
C LYS A 77 -15.54 -13.08 -11.15
N SER A 78 -14.32 -12.54 -11.18
CA SER A 78 -13.90 -11.61 -12.23
C SER A 78 -13.69 -12.32 -13.55
N LEU A 79 -13.18 -13.55 -13.55
CA LEU A 79 -13.06 -14.41 -14.73
C LEU A 79 -14.42 -14.74 -15.33
N TYR A 80 -15.38 -15.25 -14.53
CA TYR A 80 -16.71 -15.60 -15.02
C TYR A 80 -17.48 -14.38 -15.54
N ARG A 81 -17.36 -13.24 -14.90
CA ARG A 81 -17.92 -11.98 -15.38
C ARG A 81 -17.32 -11.52 -16.71
N TYR A 82 -16.01 -11.77 -16.90
CA TYR A 82 -15.35 -11.54 -18.19
C TYR A 82 -15.88 -12.51 -19.24
N ALA A 83 -15.94 -13.81 -18.97
CA ALA A 83 -16.44 -14.83 -19.88
C ALA A 83 -17.90 -14.57 -20.32
N LEU A 84 -18.77 -14.17 -19.38
CA LEU A 84 -20.15 -13.75 -19.68
C LEU A 84 -20.19 -12.54 -20.63
N ARG A 85 -19.36 -11.51 -20.38
CA ARG A 85 -19.31 -10.31 -21.24
C ARG A 85 -18.78 -10.57 -22.64
N GLN A 86 -17.88 -11.55 -22.77
CA GLN A 86 -17.33 -11.97 -24.06
C GLN A 86 -18.24 -12.95 -24.82
N GLY A 87 -19.40 -13.31 -24.25
CA GLY A 87 -20.30 -14.29 -24.84
C GLY A 87 -19.78 -15.73 -24.84
N ILE A 88 -18.70 -16.01 -24.09
CA ILE A 88 -18.14 -17.37 -23.96
C ILE A 88 -19.08 -18.23 -23.11
N MET A 89 -19.80 -17.63 -22.16
CA MET A 89 -20.76 -18.27 -21.28
C MET A 89 -22.10 -17.54 -21.31
N ALA A 90 -23.18 -18.30 -21.15
CA ALA A 90 -24.54 -17.75 -21.06
C ALA A 90 -24.92 -17.25 -19.66
N LYS A 91 -24.24 -17.73 -18.60
CA LYS A 91 -24.54 -17.41 -17.19
C LYS A 91 -23.22 -17.25 -16.40
N ASP A 92 -23.26 -16.46 -15.31
CA ASP A 92 -22.16 -16.31 -14.35
C ASP A 92 -22.46 -17.20 -13.13
N PRO A 93 -21.85 -18.40 -13.02
CA PRO A 93 -22.09 -19.31 -11.89
C PRO A 93 -21.52 -18.78 -10.57
N ALA A 94 -20.53 -17.88 -10.63
CA ALA A 94 -19.89 -17.33 -9.43
C ALA A 94 -20.68 -16.16 -8.82
N HIS A 95 -21.68 -15.62 -9.51
CA HIS A 95 -22.39 -14.40 -9.08
C HIS A 95 -22.97 -14.56 -7.66
N SER A 96 -23.70 -15.65 -7.40
CA SER A 96 -24.41 -15.92 -6.14
C SER A 96 -23.53 -16.50 -5.03
N VAL A 97 -22.28 -16.93 -5.34
CA VAL A 97 -21.41 -17.57 -4.34
C VAL A 97 -20.87 -16.54 -3.37
N SER A 98 -21.09 -16.74 -2.09
CA SER A 98 -20.55 -15.89 -1.02
C SER A 98 -19.27 -16.49 -0.45
N GLY A 99 -18.30 -15.63 -0.16
CA GLY A 99 -17.08 -16.05 0.53
C GLY A 99 -17.29 -16.17 2.05
N PRO A 100 -16.38 -16.84 2.76
CA PRO A 100 -16.44 -16.97 4.21
C PRO A 100 -16.40 -15.61 4.91
N LYS A 101 -17.05 -15.54 6.08
CA LYS A 101 -17.11 -14.32 6.90
C LYS A 101 -15.69 -13.93 7.34
N LYS A 102 -15.29 -12.71 7.01
CA LYS A 102 -13.98 -12.17 7.43
C LYS A 102 -14.07 -11.69 8.87
N GLU A 103 -13.06 -12.02 9.66
CA GLU A 103 -12.90 -11.41 10.97
C GLU A 103 -12.64 -9.90 10.82
N LYS A 104 -13.36 -9.10 11.60
CA LYS A 104 -13.10 -7.65 11.70
C LYS A 104 -11.90 -7.45 12.63
N VAL A 105 -10.70 -7.40 12.05
CA VAL A 105 -9.50 -7.05 12.81
C VAL A 105 -9.42 -5.52 12.87
N LEU A 106 -9.35 -4.97 14.08
CA LEU A 106 -9.12 -3.53 14.25
C LEU A 106 -7.77 -3.14 13.63
N PRO A 107 -7.70 -2.02 12.89
CA PRO A 107 -6.47 -1.53 12.34
C PRO A 107 -5.42 -1.30 13.45
N ALA A 108 -4.25 -1.89 13.30
CA ALA A 108 -3.13 -1.61 14.19
C ALA A 108 -2.49 -0.27 13.78
N PHE A 109 -2.21 0.57 14.76
CA PHE A 109 -1.49 1.83 14.60
C PHE A 109 -0.48 2.01 15.72
N LEU A 110 0.54 2.80 15.49
CA LEU A 110 1.57 3.17 16.45
C LEU A 110 1.00 4.28 17.34
N LYS A 111 1.11 4.13 18.64
CA LYS A 111 0.75 5.18 19.59
C LYS A 111 1.79 6.30 19.54
N GLU A 112 1.43 7.53 19.87
CA GLU A 112 2.35 8.69 19.89
C GLU A 112 3.60 8.40 20.69
N LYS A 113 3.48 7.91 21.93
CA LYS A 113 4.63 7.49 22.77
C LYS A 113 5.53 6.42 22.12
N GLU A 114 4.99 5.56 21.25
CA GLU A 114 5.79 4.58 20.52
C GLU A 114 6.49 5.23 19.31
N ALA A 115 5.87 6.29 18.74
CA ALA A 115 6.49 7.11 17.69
C ALA A 115 7.64 7.95 18.28
N ASP A 116 7.44 8.59 19.46
CA ASP A 116 8.47 9.34 20.17
C ASP A 116 9.67 8.44 20.50
N ARG A 117 9.41 7.22 21.00
CA ARG A 117 10.47 6.23 21.19
C ARG A 117 11.23 5.92 19.91
N LEU A 118 10.50 5.78 18.78
CA LEU A 118 11.11 5.42 17.50
C LEU A 118 12.04 6.52 16.98
N PHE A 119 11.65 7.78 17.10
CA PHE A 119 12.36 8.88 16.46
C PHE A 119 13.27 9.66 17.41
N ASP A 120 12.96 9.73 18.70
CA ASP A 120 13.64 10.59 19.67
C ASP A 120 14.45 9.82 20.71
N GLU A 121 13.96 8.65 21.16
CA GLU A 121 14.65 7.87 22.21
C GLU A 121 15.61 6.81 21.64
N LEU A 122 15.35 6.29 20.42
CA LEU A 122 16.29 5.36 19.80
C LEU A 122 17.54 6.08 19.30
N GLU A 123 18.69 5.56 19.67
CA GLU A 123 19.95 6.02 19.11
C GLU A 123 20.04 5.64 17.63
N TRP A 124 20.21 6.65 16.77
CA TRP A 124 20.45 6.53 15.36
C TRP A 124 21.85 7.01 15.02
N ASP A 125 22.72 6.09 14.59
CA ASP A 125 24.05 6.42 14.11
C ASP A 125 23.95 7.26 12.82
N ARG A 126 24.28 8.56 12.97
CA ARG A 126 24.15 9.55 11.89
C ARG A 126 25.18 9.35 10.79
N ASP A 127 26.30 8.68 11.06
CA ASP A 127 27.34 8.40 10.05
C ASP A 127 27.06 7.08 9.30
N ASN A 128 26.12 6.30 9.76
CA ASN A 128 25.75 5.02 9.17
C ASN A 128 24.58 5.20 8.16
N ILE A 129 24.90 5.17 6.87
CA ILE A 129 23.92 5.36 5.80
C ILE A 129 22.69 4.41 5.92
N LYS A 130 22.87 3.19 6.46
CA LYS A 130 21.75 2.25 6.63
C LYS A 130 20.79 2.74 7.71
N GLN A 131 21.31 3.29 8.81
CA GLN A 131 20.49 3.80 9.90
C GLN A 131 19.84 5.13 9.51
N VAL A 132 20.57 6.05 8.89
CA VAL A 132 20.02 7.31 8.38
C VAL A 132 18.91 7.03 7.36
N ARG A 133 19.14 6.16 6.38
CA ARG A 133 18.11 5.73 5.42
C ARG A 133 16.89 5.13 6.09
N ALA A 134 17.10 4.30 7.12
CA ALA A 134 16.00 3.67 7.85
C ALA A 134 15.16 4.72 8.60
N ARG A 135 15.80 5.63 9.34
CA ARG A 135 15.13 6.72 10.06
C ARG A 135 14.36 7.63 9.09
N THR A 136 15.02 8.10 8.03
CA THR A 136 14.38 8.96 7.01
C THR A 136 13.16 8.29 6.36
N LEU A 137 13.27 7.01 6.00
CA LEU A 137 12.17 6.25 5.40
C LEU A 137 10.99 6.07 6.36
N LEU A 138 11.28 5.74 7.63
CA LEU A 138 10.26 5.58 8.67
C LEU A 138 9.56 6.90 8.95
N LEU A 139 10.31 7.98 9.10
CA LEU A 139 9.79 9.32 9.32
C LEU A 139 8.93 9.77 8.15
N LEU A 140 9.39 9.58 6.91
CA LEU A 140 8.61 9.92 5.71
C LEU A 140 7.28 9.16 5.67
N LEU A 141 7.28 7.86 5.93
CA LEU A 141 6.06 7.04 5.94
C LEU A 141 5.09 7.45 7.07
N TYR A 142 5.64 7.82 8.23
CA TYR A 142 4.86 8.25 9.39
C TYR A 142 4.28 9.65 9.19
N SER A 143 5.09 10.62 8.73
CA SER A 143 4.67 12.01 8.59
C SER A 143 3.77 12.28 7.37
N THR A 144 3.82 11.44 6.33
CA THR A 144 3.07 11.69 5.09
C THR A 144 1.99 10.65 4.80
N GLY A 145 2.05 9.51 5.45
CA GLY A 145 1.13 8.40 5.22
C GLY A 145 1.15 7.83 3.79
N ILE A 146 2.19 8.06 2.99
CA ILE A 146 2.28 7.53 1.62
C ILE A 146 2.35 6.00 1.62
N ARG A 147 1.95 5.39 0.50
CA ARG A 147 2.01 3.93 0.34
C ARG A 147 3.45 3.46 0.16
N ARG A 148 3.76 2.23 0.59
CA ARG A 148 5.07 1.60 0.37
C ARG A 148 5.53 1.69 -1.09
N ALA A 149 4.64 1.40 -2.04
CA ALA A 149 4.97 1.46 -3.46
C ALA A 149 5.26 2.90 -3.93
N GLU A 150 4.56 3.88 -3.38
CA GLU A 150 4.82 5.31 -3.64
C GLU A 150 6.20 5.69 -3.10
N ALA A 151 6.53 5.33 -1.85
CA ALA A 151 7.85 5.60 -1.27
C ALA A 151 9.01 4.98 -2.06
N THR A 152 8.85 3.75 -2.56
CA THR A 152 9.89 3.12 -3.39
C THR A 152 10.06 3.76 -4.75
N SER A 153 9.02 4.40 -5.30
CA SER A 153 9.06 5.03 -6.63
C SER A 153 9.44 6.51 -6.60
N LEU A 154 9.62 7.11 -5.42
CA LEU A 154 10.05 8.50 -5.29
C LEU A 154 11.41 8.73 -5.93
N ARG A 155 11.54 9.87 -6.58
CA ARG A 155 12.78 10.39 -7.15
C ARG A 155 13.21 11.66 -6.42
N ASP A 156 14.48 12.01 -6.53
CA ASP A 156 14.99 13.28 -5.99
C ASP A 156 14.20 14.47 -6.53
N SER A 157 13.86 14.45 -7.83
CA SER A 157 13.06 15.49 -8.49
C SER A 157 11.62 15.60 -8.01
N ASP A 158 11.13 14.63 -7.23
CA ASP A 158 9.79 14.69 -6.64
C ASP A 158 9.76 15.49 -5.33
N ILE A 159 10.93 15.84 -4.77
CA ILE A 159 11.07 16.60 -3.54
C ILE A 159 11.42 18.05 -3.87
N ASN A 160 10.59 18.98 -3.47
CA ASN A 160 10.88 20.41 -3.55
C ASN A 160 11.15 20.94 -2.13
N LEU A 161 12.43 21.16 -1.85
CA LEU A 161 12.89 21.64 -0.54
C LEU A 161 12.51 23.11 -0.30
N VAL A 162 12.31 23.91 -1.35
CA VAL A 162 11.98 25.33 -1.23
C VAL A 162 10.51 25.52 -0.91
N THR A 163 9.60 24.84 -1.66
CA THR A 163 8.16 24.91 -1.41
C THR A 163 7.70 23.97 -0.30
N ARG A 164 8.61 23.10 0.21
CA ARG A 164 8.32 22.06 1.22
C ARG A 164 7.24 21.11 0.76
N GLU A 165 7.38 20.60 -0.44
CA GLU A 165 6.37 19.77 -1.10
C GLU A 165 6.99 18.51 -1.69
N MET A 166 6.21 17.45 -1.68
CA MET A 166 6.54 16.19 -2.32
C MET A 166 5.47 15.81 -3.33
N LYS A 167 5.87 15.52 -4.56
CA LYS A 167 5.00 15.01 -5.62
C LYS A 167 4.94 13.49 -5.55
N VAL A 168 3.77 12.94 -5.27
CA VAL A 168 3.55 11.50 -5.15
C VAL A 168 2.74 10.98 -6.32
N THR A 169 3.28 10.00 -7.04
CA THR A 169 2.59 9.33 -8.15
C THR A 169 1.96 8.03 -7.63
N GLY A 170 0.63 7.98 -7.67
CA GLY A 170 -0.16 6.83 -7.23
C GLY A 170 -0.59 5.91 -8.37
N LYS A 171 -1.60 5.07 -8.09
CA LYS A 171 -2.19 4.15 -9.06
C LYS A 171 -2.73 4.92 -10.28
N ARG A 172 -2.62 4.32 -11.50
CA ARG A 172 -3.00 4.94 -12.78
C ARG A 172 -2.31 6.27 -13.04
N ARG A 173 -1.06 6.43 -12.57
CA ARG A 173 -0.26 7.65 -12.73
C ARG A 173 -0.91 8.93 -12.20
N LYS A 174 -1.93 8.83 -11.34
CA LYS A 174 -2.51 10.01 -10.68
C LYS A 174 -1.49 10.60 -9.73
N GLN A 175 -1.27 11.91 -9.83
CA GLN A 175 -0.32 12.63 -8.99
C GLN A 175 -1.06 13.44 -7.92
N ARG A 176 -0.44 13.57 -6.77
CA ARG A 176 -0.85 14.50 -5.72
C ARG A 176 0.36 15.15 -5.08
N ILE A 177 0.18 16.33 -4.56
CA ILE A 177 1.17 17.04 -3.76
C ILE A 177 0.90 16.72 -2.28
N VAL A 178 1.97 16.44 -1.54
CA VAL A 178 1.95 16.19 -0.10
C VAL A 178 2.89 17.21 0.55
N PRO A 179 2.42 18.00 1.53
CA PRO A 179 3.28 18.91 2.26
C PRO A 179 4.31 18.13 3.09
N LEU A 180 5.48 18.71 3.29
CA LEU A 180 6.54 18.18 4.12
C LEU A 180 6.82 19.16 5.27
N GLY A 181 6.82 18.66 6.49
CA GLY A 181 7.18 19.44 7.65
C GLY A 181 8.69 19.62 7.81
N GLU A 182 9.10 20.41 8.77
CA GLU A 182 10.49 20.82 8.97
C GLU A 182 11.41 19.62 9.29
N GLU A 183 10.95 18.74 10.19
CA GLU A 183 11.74 17.60 10.62
C GLU A 183 12.06 16.65 9.45
N ILE A 184 11.05 16.27 8.67
CA ILE A 184 11.27 15.36 7.54
C ILE A 184 12.09 16.01 6.42
N LEU A 185 11.96 17.33 6.21
CA LEU A 185 12.78 18.06 5.24
C LEU A 185 14.25 18.01 5.61
N SER A 186 14.60 18.36 6.85
CA SER A 186 15.96 18.30 7.37
C SER A 186 16.54 16.90 7.26
N GLU A 187 15.75 15.89 7.60
CA GLU A 187 16.14 14.49 7.51
C GLU A 187 16.37 14.02 6.07
N LEU A 188 15.52 14.45 5.14
CA LEU A 188 15.67 14.15 3.70
C LEU A 188 16.96 14.81 3.13
N GLN A 189 17.22 16.08 3.44
CA GLN A 189 18.45 16.76 3.01
C GLN A 189 19.69 16.02 3.50
N TYR A 190 19.73 15.70 4.79
CA TYR A 190 20.85 14.97 5.36
C TYR A 190 21.03 13.58 4.72
N TYR A 191 19.95 12.83 4.57
CA TYR A 191 20.00 11.53 3.92
C TYR A 191 20.51 11.61 2.47
N MET A 192 20.01 12.56 1.68
CA MET A 192 20.42 12.71 0.27
C MET A 192 21.90 13.03 0.17
N GLN A 193 22.42 13.93 1.00
CA GLN A 193 23.84 14.26 1.05
C GLN A 193 24.68 13.02 1.41
N LEU A 194 24.37 12.35 2.54
CA LEU A 194 25.11 11.19 3.01
C LEU A 194 25.02 10.00 2.03
N ARG A 195 23.85 9.84 1.38
CA ARG A 195 23.64 8.84 0.34
C ARG A 195 24.59 9.04 -0.84
N ASP A 196 24.68 10.25 -1.34
CA ASP A 196 25.48 10.57 -2.52
C ASP A 196 26.99 10.51 -2.22
N GLU A 197 27.38 10.72 -0.94
CA GLU A 197 28.76 10.52 -0.49
C GLU A 197 29.14 9.03 -0.33
N LYS A 198 28.22 8.21 0.23
CA LYS A 198 28.55 6.84 0.68
C LYS A 198 28.07 5.72 -0.23
N LEU A 199 27.10 5.96 -1.09
CA LEU A 199 26.59 4.93 -2.00
C LEU A 199 27.15 5.11 -3.41
N PRO A 200 27.42 3.99 -4.14
CA PRO A 200 27.90 4.07 -5.50
C PRO A 200 26.88 4.78 -6.39
N ALA A 201 27.37 5.71 -7.22
CA ALA A 201 26.58 6.25 -8.31
C ALA A 201 26.32 5.15 -9.33
N THR A 202 25.05 4.98 -9.72
CA THR A 202 24.68 4.08 -10.81
C THR A 202 23.91 4.89 -11.85
N ASP A 203 24.19 4.70 -13.12
CA ASP A 203 23.61 5.47 -14.24
C ASP A 203 22.07 5.41 -14.30
N ASP A 204 21.46 4.49 -13.57
CA ASP A 204 20.04 4.15 -13.68
C ASP A 204 19.19 4.67 -12.51
N THR A 205 19.74 5.42 -11.52
CA THR A 205 18.92 5.72 -10.36
C THR A 205 18.80 7.20 -10.02
N GLN A 206 17.71 7.78 -10.46
CA GLN A 206 17.13 8.98 -9.87
C GLN A 206 16.29 8.66 -8.62
N ALA A 207 16.34 7.41 -8.11
CA ALA A 207 15.54 6.98 -6.98
C ALA A 207 15.99 7.68 -5.69
N LEU A 208 15.04 8.25 -4.94
CA LEU A 208 15.31 8.88 -3.65
C LEU A 208 15.91 7.86 -2.69
N PHE A 209 15.25 6.72 -2.48
CA PHE A 209 15.74 5.67 -1.60
C PHE A 209 16.52 4.60 -2.37
N ARG A 210 17.82 4.50 -2.09
CA ARG A 210 18.74 3.54 -2.72
C ARG A 210 19.18 2.47 -1.74
N SER A 211 19.35 1.25 -2.24
CA SER A 211 19.96 0.13 -1.50
C SER A 211 21.48 0.33 -1.34
N ASP A 212 22.13 -0.53 -0.58
CA ASP A 212 23.61 -0.50 -0.40
C ASP A 212 24.37 -0.69 -1.74
N LYS A 213 23.71 -1.17 -2.77
CA LYS A 213 24.25 -1.33 -4.12
C LYS A 213 23.97 -0.14 -5.03
N GLY A 214 23.49 0.99 -4.50
CA GLY A 214 23.10 2.17 -5.25
C GLY A 214 21.78 2.06 -6.05
N LYS A 215 21.17 0.87 -6.13
CA LYS A 215 19.93 0.64 -6.89
C LYS A 215 18.70 1.03 -6.09
N GLN A 216 17.60 1.36 -6.79
CA GLN A 216 16.30 1.61 -6.19
C GLN A 216 15.91 0.51 -5.19
N MET A 217 15.38 0.91 -4.04
CA MET A 217 14.93 -0.03 -3.03
C MET A 217 13.66 -0.76 -3.47
N THR A 218 13.61 -2.06 -3.17
CA THR A 218 12.43 -2.89 -3.39
C THR A 218 11.42 -2.74 -2.26
N GLY A 219 10.14 -3.03 -2.53
CA GLY A 219 9.12 -3.04 -1.49
C GLY A 219 9.39 -4.05 -0.36
N GLY A 220 10.15 -5.13 -0.63
CA GLY A 220 10.60 -6.09 0.38
C GLY A 220 11.62 -5.50 1.34
N GLN A 221 12.58 -4.73 0.82
CA GLN A 221 13.59 -4.04 1.65
C GLN A 221 12.93 -2.97 2.53
N VAL A 222 12.00 -2.19 1.99
CA VAL A 222 11.21 -1.23 2.78
C VAL A 222 10.42 -1.93 3.88
N TYR A 223 9.76 -3.05 3.57
CA TYR A 223 9.04 -3.84 4.57
C TYR A 223 9.98 -4.33 5.69
N LYS A 224 11.16 -4.84 5.34
CA LYS A 224 12.15 -5.33 6.30
C LYS A 224 12.60 -4.22 7.25
N ILE A 225 12.97 -3.05 6.73
CA ILE A 225 13.36 -1.89 7.54
C ILE A 225 12.24 -1.51 8.52
N VAL A 226 11.02 -1.37 8.04
CA VAL A 226 9.88 -1.01 8.90
C VAL A 226 9.63 -2.08 9.95
N HIS A 227 9.63 -3.36 9.57
CA HIS A 227 9.38 -4.46 10.49
C HIS A 227 10.41 -4.53 11.62
N GLU A 228 11.70 -4.45 11.28
CA GLU A 228 12.81 -4.52 12.23
C GLU A 228 12.79 -3.34 13.22
N ASN A 229 12.61 -2.13 12.73
CA ASN A 229 12.64 -0.97 13.61
C ASN A 229 11.37 -0.84 14.48
N LEU A 230 10.19 -1.12 13.94
CA LEU A 230 8.98 -1.15 14.75
C LEU A 230 9.03 -2.25 15.82
N SER A 231 9.75 -3.36 15.62
CA SER A 231 9.91 -4.40 16.65
C SER A 231 10.68 -3.93 17.89
N ARG A 232 11.43 -2.84 17.77
CA ARG A 232 12.22 -2.26 18.89
C ARG A 232 11.36 -1.39 19.82
N VAL A 233 10.23 -0.88 19.34
CA VAL A 233 9.43 0.12 20.06
C VAL A 233 8.00 -0.30 20.35
N THR A 234 7.46 -1.30 19.64
CA THR A 234 6.08 -1.74 19.82
C THR A 234 5.93 -3.26 19.88
N SER A 235 4.96 -3.72 20.68
CA SER A 235 4.53 -5.13 20.77
C SER A 235 3.49 -5.52 19.73
N LEU A 236 3.11 -4.64 18.81
CA LEU A 236 2.15 -4.94 17.75
C LEU A 236 2.54 -6.21 16.97
N LYS A 237 1.61 -7.15 16.79
CA LYS A 237 1.84 -8.36 15.98
C LYS A 237 2.11 -8.03 14.51
N LYS A 238 1.43 -7.02 13.99
CA LYS A 238 1.57 -6.56 12.60
C LYS A 238 2.43 -5.29 12.57
N ARG A 239 3.61 -5.38 12.02
CA ARG A 239 4.60 -4.29 11.89
C ARG A 239 4.94 -4.11 10.41
N SER A 240 4.26 -3.19 9.75
CA SER A 240 4.37 -3.00 8.29
C SER A 240 4.21 -1.52 7.92
N PRO A 241 4.59 -1.10 6.71
CA PRO A 241 4.35 0.27 6.24
C PRO A 241 2.90 0.72 6.34
N HIS A 242 1.94 -0.20 6.26
CA HIS A 242 0.53 0.13 6.46
C HIS A 242 0.20 0.56 7.90
N VAL A 243 0.93 0.05 8.89
CA VAL A 243 0.77 0.50 10.29
C VAL A 243 1.16 1.97 10.41
N LEU A 244 2.30 2.40 9.85
CA LEU A 244 2.73 3.81 9.86
C LEU A 244 1.70 4.71 9.15
N ARG A 245 1.17 4.28 8.02
CA ARG A 245 0.11 5.01 7.31
C ARG A 245 -1.18 5.11 8.12
N HIS A 246 -1.57 4.05 8.84
CA HIS A 246 -2.72 4.09 9.75
C HIS A 246 -2.45 5.01 10.94
N SER A 247 -1.21 5.00 11.48
CA SER A 247 -0.78 5.91 12.54
C SER A 247 -0.90 7.36 12.11
N PHE A 248 -0.38 7.72 10.93
CA PHE A 248 -0.56 9.04 10.34
C PHE A 248 -2.05 9.45 10.28
N ALA A 249 -2.90 8.59 9.70
CA ALA A 249 -4.32 8.90 9.57
C ALA A 249 -4.99 9.09 10.94
N THR A 250 -4.66 8.22 11.92
CA THR A 250 -5.21 8.29 13.27
C THR A 250 -4.73 9.55 14.01
N ALA A 251 -3.43 9.85 13.93
CA ALA A 251 -2.87 11.06 14.53
C ALA A 251 -3.52 12.33 13.98
N MET A 252 -3.59 12.46 12.66
CA MET A 252 -4.26 13.59 12.03
C MET A 252 -5.73 13.78 12.48
N LEU A 253 -6.48 12.68 12.62
CA LEU A 253 -7.87 12.73 13.06
C LEU A 253 -7.99 13.04 14.55
N ASN A 254 -7.09 12.57 15.39
CA ASN A 254 -7.04 12.87 16.82
C ASN A 254 -6.75 14.35 17.09
N HIS A 255 -5.96 15.00 16.22
CA HIS A 255 -5.66 16.43 16.25
C HIS A 255 -6.61 17.26 15.37
N GLU A 256 -7.86 16.83 15.26
CA GLU A 256 -8.98 17.57 14.65
C GLU A 256 -8.85 17.88 13.15
N ALA A 257 -7.95 17.19 12.42
CA ALA A 257 -7.91 17.33 10.98
C ALA A 257 -9.23 16.89 10.33
N LYS A 258 -9.73 17.69 9.40
CA LYS A 258 -10.95 17.35 8.66
C LYS A 258 -10.73 16.05 7.87
N LEU A 259 -11.63 15.08 8.02
CA LEU A 259 -11.55 13.76 7.37
C LEU A 259 -11.29 13.86 5.85
N GLY A 260 -11.92 14.81 5.16
CA GLY A 260 -11.71 15.04 3.73
C GLY A 260 -10.29 15.47 3.38
N GLY A 261 -9.62 16.25 4.22
CA GLY A 261 -8.21 16.62 4.06
C GLY A 261 -7.30 15.40 4.19
N VAL A 262 -7.50 14.59 5.23
CA VAL A 262 -6.74 13.35 5.44
C VAL A 262 -6.93 12.38 4.27
N GLN A 263 -8.15 12.20 3.76
CA GLN A 263 -8.42 11.36 2.60
C GLN A 263 -7.70 11.84 1.34
N LYS A 264 -7.65 13.16 1.08
CA LYS A 264 -6.91 13.73 -0.05
C LYS A 264 -5.40 13.50 0.08
N LEU A 265 -4.81 13.75 1.25
CA LEU A 265 -3.39 13.48 1.52
C LEU A 265 -3.06 12.00 1.29
N LEU A 266 -3.91 11.12 1.75
CA LEU A 266 -3.74 9.67 1.58
C LEU A 266 -4.02 9.19 0.15
N GLY A 267 -4.73 9.92 -0.69
CA GLY A 267 -5.11 9.49 -2.04
C GLY A 267 -6.05 8.29 -2.01
N HIS A 268 -7.13 8.36 -1.21
CA HIS A 268 -8.21 7.36 -1.20
C HIS A 268 -9.16 7.61 -2.37
N GLU A 269 -9.33 6.60 -3.22
CA GLU A 269 -10.23 6.63 -4.40
C GLU A 269 -11.68 6.23 -4.08
N SER A 270 -12.13 6.14 -2.83
CA SER A 270 -13.52 5.72 -2.57
C SER A 270 -14.51 6.78 -3.04
N LEU A 271 -15.31 6.38 -4.01
CA LEU A 271 -16.16 7.20 -4.86
C LEU A 271 -17.40 7.80 -4.18
N ASP A 272 -17.70 7.43 -2.94
CA ASP A 272 -18.98 7.79 -2.32
C ASP A 272 -19.02 9.21 -1.69
N THR A 273 -17.93 9.96 -1.74
CA THR A 273 -17.87 11.31 -1.13
C THR A 273 -17.30 12.40 -2.05
N THR A 274 -17.18 12.17 -3.34
CA THR A 274 -16.56 13.13 -4.28
C THR A 274 -17.39 14.42 -4.47
N GLN A 275 -18.66 14.43 -4.12
CA GLN A 275 -19.51 15.61 -4.31
C GLN A 275 -19.41 16.67 -3.21
N ILE A 276 -18.86 16.38 -2.03
CA ILE A 276 -18.86 17.31 -0.89
C ILE A 276 -17.54 18.08 -0.71
N TYR A 277 -16.41 17.60 -1.29
CA TYR A 277 -15.06 18.10 -0.96
C TYR A 277 -14.25 18.66 -2.12
N THR A 278 -14.90 19.14 -3.18
CA THR A 278 -14.23 19.72 -4.36
C THR A 278 -13.53 21.07 -4.11
N HIS A 279 -13.65 21.66 -2.93
CA HIS A 279 -13.20 23.01 -2.64
C HIS A 279 -12.08 23.14 -1.59
N VAL A 280 -11.46 22.04 -1.11
CA VAL A 280 -10.30 22.15 -0.21
C VAL A 280 -9.08 22.51 -1.04
N THR A 281 -8.55 23.72 -0.87
CA THR A 281 -7.34 24.18 -1.55
C THR A 281 -6.09 23.51 -0.98
N PHE A 282 -4.97 23.57 -1.72
CA PHE A 282 -3.70 23.06 -1.22
C PHE A 282 -3.23 23.81 0.04
N GLU A 283 -3.47 25.11 0.12
CA GLU A 283 -3.17 25.94 1.29
C GLU A 283 -3.93 25.47 2.53
N GLU A 284 -5.21 25.12 2.38
CA GLU A 284 -5.99 24.56 3.48
C GLU A 284 -5.50 23.16 3.91
N LEU A 285 -5.03 22.34 2.95
CA LEU A 285 -4.40 21.05 3.24
C LEU A 285 -3.10 21.21 4.02
N LYS A 286 -2.27 22.17 3.61
CA LYS A 286 -0.99 22.49 4.28
C LYS A 286 -1.24 23.03 5.69
N ARG A 287 -2.19 23.92 5.87
CA ARG A 287 -2.58 24.42 7.19
C ARG A 287 -3.10 23.30 8.08
N SER A 288 -4.01 22.45 7.57
CA SER A 288 -4.53 21.30 8.33
C SER A 288 -3.44 20.29 8.68
N TYR A 289 -2.44 20.12 7.82
CA TYR A 289 -1.28 19.27 8.08
C TYR A 289 -0.43 19.83 9.22
N ASN A 290 -0.03 21.10 9.13
CA ASN A 290 0.81 21.74 10.14
C ASN A 290 0.12 21.81 11.52
N MET A 291 -1.21 22.01 11.56
CA MET A 291 -1.96 22.07 12.82
C MET A 291 -2.21 20.70 13.45
N ALA A 292 -2.37 19.67 12.65
CA ALA A 292 -2.86 18.39 13.12
C ALA A 292 -1.81 17.27 13.12
N HIS A 293 -0.62 17.50 12.57
CA HIS A 293 0.43 16.48 12.62
C HIS A 293 1.21 16.59 13.94
N PRO A 294 1.30 15.51 14.76
CA PRO A 294 1.86 15.58 16.12
C PRO A 294 3.34 15.99 16.17
N ARG A 295 4.07 15.88 15.07
CA ARG A 295 5.49 16.29 14.98
C ARG A 295 5.71 17.58 14.18
N GLU A 296 4.65 18.34 13.89
CA GLU A 296 4.71 19.59 13.11
C GLU A 296 3.86 20.70 13.72
N SER A 297 3.20 20.45 14.86
CA SER A 297 2.47 21.47 15.59
C SER A 297 3.43 22.49 16.20
N GLU A 298 3.15 23.77 16.04
CA GLU A 298 3.98 24.88 16.54
C GLU A 298 4.05 24.95 18.09
N ASP A 299 3.32 24.09 18.80
CA ASP A 299 3.21 24.12 20.27
C ASP A 299 4.42 23.50 21.01
N ASP A 300 5.38 22.86 20.32
CA ASP A 300 6.60 22.31 20.93
C ASP A 300 7.77 23.32 20.98
N GLN A 301 7.51 24.62 20.72
CA GLN A 301 8.52 25.69 20.84
C GLN A 301 8.21 26.65 21.99
N GLN A 302 8.02 26.13 23.22
CA GLN A 302 8.15 26.93 24.45
C GLN A 302 9.06 26.25 25.47
#